data_bffab603f3efdc1a15202e906e7623bf
#
_entry.id   bffab603f3efdc1a15202e906e7623bf
#
_cell.length_a   1.000
_cell.length_b   1.000
_cell.length_c   1.000
_cell.angle_alpha   90.00
_cell.angle_beta   90.00
_cell.angle_gamma   90.00
#
_symmetry.space_group_name_H-M   'P 1'
#
loop_
_entity.id
_entity.type
_entity.pdbx_description
1 polymer ?
#
loop_
_entity_poly.entity_id
_entity_poly.type
_entity_poly.pdbx_seq_one_letter_code
_entity_poly.pdbx_strand_id
1 'polypeptide(L)'
;IQSTRSYFGARVHDLSVVHESSDLRFYQARLANLCRQEGEKYFQRRAMTRTHDELLDYNALLWDVAQDLLVTRREDRHYCNAGACMQYGRPCTYLGICANHDSVDSSHWVPRERHPELDGLNGDDGCNVLTNSRVRCYQTCKRLHKYRYEVAIERSNEETAESLTFGRLMHEA
;
A
#
# COMPACT_ATOMS: atom_id res chain seq x y z
N ILE A 1 -2.14 18.51 -29.48
CA ILE A 1 -1.99 17.65 -28.27
C ILE A 1 -1.77 18.60 -27.12
N GLN A 2 -2.89 19.03 -26.53
CA GLN A 2 -2.88 19.93 -25.39
C GLN A 2 -3.00 19.08 -24.13
N SER A 3 -2.17 19.43 -23.16
CA SER A 3 -2.51 19.42 -21.76
C SER A 3 -2.26 18.15 -20.99
N THR A 4 -1.06 18.02 -20.51
CA THR A 4 -0.88 17.64 -19.12
C THR A 4 -0.73 18.92 -18.31
N ARG A 5 -1.85 19.57 -18.02
CA ARG A 5 -1.88 20.65 -17.04
C ARG A 5 -1.58 20.05 -15.68
N SER A 6 -0.51 20.52 -15.13
CA SER A 6 0.02 20.22 -13.82
C SER A 6 -1.07 20.15 -12.73
N TYR A 7 -1.18 19.01 -12.10
CA TYR A 7 -1.96 18.81 -10.88
C TYR A 7 -1.46 19.66 -9.70
N PHE A 8 -0.32 20.33 -9.86
CA PHE A 8 0.36 21.10 -8.81
C PHE A 8 0.53 22.59 -9.11
N GLY A 9 -0.14 23.14 -10.11
CA GLY A 9 -0.11 24.58 -10.38
C GLY A 9 1.27 25.18 -10.70
N ALA A 10 2.33 24.37 -10.67
CA ALA A 10 3.65 24.79 -11.09
C ALA A 10 3.71 24.85 -12.62
N ARG A 11 4.07 25.99 -13.18
CA ARG A 11 4.28 26.12 -14.63
C ARG A 11 5.42 25.19 -15.04
N VAL A 12 5.27 24.52 -16.19
CA VAL A 12 6.27 23.59 -16.76
C VAL A 12 7.67 24.25 -16.88
N HIS A 13 7.72 25.59 -17.00
CA HIS A 13 8.98 26.35 -16.99
C HIS A 13 9.77 26.27 -15.68
N ASP A 14 9.11 26.05 -14.55
CA ASP A 14 9.80 25.90 -13.26
C ASP A 14 10.43 24.52 -13.08
N LEU A 15 9.96 23.52 -13.81
CA LEU A 15 10.52 22.17 -13.80
C LEU A 15 11.75 22.03 -14.70
N SER A 16 11.83 22.80 -15.80
CA SER A 16 13.01 22.78 -16.69
C SER A 16 14.28 23.30 -16.01
N VAL A 17 14.13 24.25 -15.09
CA VAL A 17 15.26 24.77 -14.29
C VAL A 17 15.78 23.75 -13.29
N VAL A 18 14.94 22.83 -12.84
CA VAL A 18 15.34 21.77 -11.91
C VAL A 18 16.12 20.65 -12.61
N HIS A 19 15.90 20.48 -13.91
CA HIS A 19 16.57 19.43 -14.69
C HIS A 19 18.04 19.76 -15.00
N GLU A 20 18.44 21.02 -14.95
CA GLU A 20 19.82 21.45 -15.18
C GLU A 20 20.70 21.36 -13.93
N SER A 21 20.12 21.38 -12.74
CA SER A 21 20.87 21.13 -11.50
C SER A 21 20.49 19.73 -10.98
N SER A 22 21.31 18.76 -11.27
CA SER A 22 21.19 17.36 -10.79
C SER A 22 21.39 17.21 -9.28
N ASP A 23 21.22 18.27 -8.49
CA ASP A 23 21.38 18.23 -7.05
C ASP A 23 20.01 18.06 -6.36
N LEU A 24 19.76 16.84 -5.88
CA LEU A 24 18.60 16.47 -5.08
C LEU A 24 18.40 17.44 -3.89
N ARG A 25 19.47 17.93 -3.29
CA ARG A 25 19.43 18.89 -2.17
C ARG A 25 18.83 20.23 -2.56
N PHE A 26 19.10 20.70 -3.77
CA PHE A 26 18.51 21.95 -4.28
C PHE A 26 16.99 21.78 -4.46
N TYR A 27 16.56 20.65 -5.03
CA TYR A 27 15.15 20.34 -5.17
C TYR A 27 14.44 20.24 -3.82
N GLN A 28 15.02 19.53 -2.85
CA GLN A 28 14.49 19.42 -1.49
C GLN A 28 14.39 20.80 -0.80
N ALA A 29 15.43 21.64 -0.91
CA ALA A 29 15.42 22.97 -0.32
C ALA A 29 14.32 23.86 -0.96
N ARG A 30 14.15 23.80 -2.28
CA ARG A 30 13.10 24.53 -2.99
C ARG A 30 11.72 24.04 -2.59
N LEU A 31 11.49 22.74 -2.54
CA LEU A 31 10.24 22.15 -2.09
C LEU A 31 9.91 22.55 -0.65
N ALA A 32 10.87 22.43 0.27
CA ALA A 32 10.72 22.84 1.66
C ALA A 32 10.40 24.34 1.78
N ASN A 33 10.97 25.19 0.93
CA ASN A 33 10.68 26.62 0.93
C ASN A 33 9.24 26.89 0.42
N LEU A 34 8.82 26.24 -0.65
CA LEU A 34 7.44 26.34 -1.15
C LEU A 34 6.43 25.86 -0.11
N CYS A 35 6.70 24.75 0.57
CA CYS A 35 5.83 24.25 1.63
C CYS A 35 5.77 25.21 2.83
N ARG A 36 6.84 25.94 3.16
CA ARG A 36 6.82 26.96 4.21
C ARG A 36 6.05 28.22 3.80
N GLN A 37 6.22 28.66 2.55
CA GLN A 37 5.58 29.88 2.04
C GLN A 37 4.11 29.70 1.77
N GLU A 38 3.71 28.56 1.21
CA GLU A 38 2.35 28.25 0.76
C GLU A 38 1.78 27.00 1.47
N GLY A 39 2.14 26.80 2.75
CA GLY A 39 1.78 25.58 3.49
C GLY A 39 0.31 25.22 3.45
N GLU A 40 -0.58 26.19 3.56
CA GLU A 40 -2.03 25.98 3.50
C GLU A 40 -2.52 25.46 2.15
N LYS A 41 -1.79 25.74 1.08
CA LYS A 41 -2.11 25.28 -0.28
C LYS A 41 -1.73 23.80 -0.47
N TYR A 42 -0.64 23.36 0.16
CA TYR A 42 -0.10 22.02 0.00
C TYR A 42 -0.53 21.08 1.13
N PHE A 43 -0.76 21.61 2.33
CA PHE A 43 -1.12 20.82 3.51
C PHE A 43 -2.42 21.31 4.12
N GLN A 44 -3.51 20.58 3.88
CA GLN A 44 -4.80 20.86 4.51
C GLN A 44 -5.11 19.79 5.54
N ARG A 45 -5.26 20.18 6.79
CA ARG A 45 -5.79 19.32 7.85
C ARG A 45 -7.29 19.56 7.98
N ARG A 46 -8.07 18.52 7.72
CA ARG A 46 -9.51 18.53 7.98
C ARG A 46 -9.80 17.55 9.10
N ALA A 47 -10.45 18.04 10.15
CA ALA A 47 -11.02 17.16 11.16
C ALA A 47 -12.21 16.41 10.54
N MET A 48 -12.12 15.10 10.49
CA MET A 48 -13.25 14.24 10.14
C MET A 48 -13.79 13.64 11.42
N THR A 49 -15.01 14.02 11.77
CA THR A 49 -15.72 13.43 12.91
C THR A 49 -16.51 12.22 12.45
N ARG A 50 -16.54 11.20 13.28
CA ARG A 50 -17.40 10.03 13.12
C ARG A 50 -18.42 10.01 14.21
N THR A 51 -19.64 9.63 13.89
CA THR A 51 -20.67 9.44 14.90
C THR A 51 -20.42 8.16 15.69
N HIS A 52 -21.03 8.04 16.85
CA HIS A 52 -20.92 6.83 17.66
C HIS A 52 -21.46 5.61 16.90
N ASP A 53 -22.56 5.76 16.19
CA ASP A 53 -23.19 4.70 15.42
C ASP A 53 -22.29 4.23 14.26
N GLU A 54 -21.65 5.17 13.52
CA GLU A 54 -20.66 4.80 12.50
C GLU A 54 -19.47 4.00 13.06
N LEU A 55 -19.05 4.30 14.29
CA LEU A 55 -17.98 3.54 14.95
C LEU A 55 -18.45 2.15 15.38
N LEU A 56 -19.69 2.01 15.84
CA LEU A 56 -20.28 0.71 16.16
C LEU A 56 -20.43 -0.17 14.92
N ASP A 57 -20.93 0.39 13.83
CA ASP A 57 -21.08 -0.31 12.54
C ASP A 57 -19.72 -0.76 12.01
N TYR A 58 -18.70 0.10 12.13
CA TYR A 58 -17.35 -0.27 11.73
C TYR A 58 -16.75 -1.39 12.59
N ASN A 59 -16.99 -1.38 13.89
CA ASN A 59 -16.56 -2.45 14.79
C ASN A 59 -17.27 -3.78 14.46
N ALA A 60 -18.57 -3.75 14.16
CA ALA A 60 -19.31 -4.92 13.72
C ALA A 60 -18.71 -5.49 12.41
N LEU A 61 -18.43 -4.63 11.43
CA LEU A 61 -17.77 -5.03 10.18
C LEU A 61 -16.40 -5.70 10.44
N LEU A 62 -15.57 -5.12 11.31
CA LEU A 62 -14.27 -5.70 11.65
C LEU A 62 -14.40 -7.07 12.28
N TRP A 63 -15.40 -7.24 13.17
CA TRP A 63 -15.70 -8.51 13.81
C TRP A 63 -16.11 -9.58 12.78
N ASP A 64 -17.00 -9.26 11.88
CA ASP A 64 -17.47 -10.16 10.82
C ASP A 64 -16.33 -10.59 9.91
N VAL A 65 -15.47 -9.63 9.49
CA VAL A 65 -14.28 -9.93 8.70
C VAL A 65 -13.31 -10.84 9.44
N ALA A 66 -13.10 -10.60 10.74
CA ALA A 66 -12.23 -11.44 11.57
C ALA A 66 -12.77 -12.88 11.67
N GLN A 67 -14.08 -13.05 11.89
CA GLN A 67 -14.72 -14.37 11.94
C GLN A 67 -14.62 -15.11 10.60
N ASP A 68 -14.92 -14.43 9.47
CA ASP A 68 -14.82 -15.02 8.13
C ASP A 68 -13.36 -15.42 7.80
N LEU A 69 -12.38 -14.61 8.22
CA LEU A 69 -10.96 -14.92 8.07
C LEU A 69 -10.57 -16.19 8.86
N LEU A 70 -11.00 -16.30 10.10
CA LEU A 70 -10.73 -17.48 10.93
C LEU A 70 -11.35 -18.75 10.33
N VAL A 71 -12.59 -18.67 9.85
CA VAL A 71 -13.27 -19.80 9.17
C VAL A 71 -12.53 -20.15 7.88
N THR A 72 -12.18 -19.15 7.07
CA THR A 72 -11.44 -19.34 5.81
C THR A 72 -10.11 -20.06 6.03
N ARG A 73 -9.35 -19.67 7.08
CA ARG A 73 -8.08 -20.32 7.44
C ARG A 73 -8.29 -21.75 7.92
N ARG A 74 -9.26 -21.98 8.81
CA ARG A 74 -9.55 -23.31 9.36
C ARG A 74 -9.98 -24.31 8.29
N GLU A 75 -10.73 -23.85 7.30
CA GLU A 75 -11.28 -24.69 6.23
C GLU A 75 -10.42 -24.68 4.95
N ASP A 76 -9.32 -23.94 4.93
CA ASP A 76 -8.46 -23.68 3.76
C ASP A 76 -9.22 -23.20 2.49
N ARG A 77 -10.29 -22.42 2.67
CA ARG A 77 -11.20 -21.99 1.61
C ARG A 77 -10.80 -20.64 1.01
N HIS A 78 -9.60 -20.56 0.46
CA HIS A 78 -9.05 -19.34 -0.15
C HIS A 78 -9.42 -19.23 -1.62
N TYR A 79 -10.66 -18.89 -1.94
CA TYR A 79 -11.06 -18.68 -3.33
C TYR A 79 -10.45 -17.39 -3.91
N CYS A 80 -10.19 -17.39 -5.24
CA CYS A 80 -9.73 -16.21 -5.93
C CYS A 80 -10.92 -15.34 -6.36
N ASN A 81 -10.71 -14.01 -6.33
CA ASN A 81 -11.61 -13.06 -6.94
C ASN A 81 -11.04 -12.66 -8.32
N ALA A 82 -11.61 -13.20 -9.39
CA ALA A 82 -11.17 -12.94 -10.76
C ALA A 82 -11.20 -11.45 -11.12
N GLY A 83 -12.16 -10.69 -10.58
CA GLY A 83 -12.25 -9.25 -10.76
C GLY A 83 -11.08 -8.45 -10.17
N ALA A 84 -10.35 -9.05 -9.21
CA ALA A 84 -9.18 -8.44 -8.60
C ALA A 84 -7.84 -8.86 -9.27
N CYS A 85 -7.87 -9.75 -10.26
CA CYS A 85 -6.67 -10.24 -10.92
C CYS A 85 -5.99 -9.19 -11.82
N MET A 86 -6.77 -8.22 -12.30
CA MET A 86 -6.29 -7.11 -13.12
C MET A 86 -6.84 -5.81 -12.55
N GLN A 87 -5.98 -5.02 -11.91
CA GLN A 87 -6.36 -3.72 -11.36
C GLN A 87 -5.49 -2.62 -11.98
N TYR A 88 -6.13 -1.55 -12.45
CA TYR A 88 -5.44 -0.41 -13.06
C TYR A 88 -4.47 -0.79 -14.20
N GLY A 89 -4.83 -1.80 -15.01
CA GLY A 89 -3.99 -2.28 -16.11
C GLY A 89 -2.78 -3.12 -15.69
N ARG A 90 -2.66 -3.45 -14.40
CA ARG A 90 -1.57 -4.29 -13.87
C ARG A 90 -2.11 -5.63 -13.37
N PRO A 91 -1.43 -6.74 -13.67
CA PRO A 91 -1.78 -8.03 -13.12
C PRO A 91 -1.50 -8.08 -11.62
N CYS A 92 -2.29 -8.87 -10.90
CA CYS A 92 -2.01 -9.19 -9.50
C CYS A 92 -0.63 -9.85 -9.39
N THR A 93 0.17 -9.45 -8.40
CA THR A 93 1.53 -9.99 -8.15
C THR A 93 1.54 -11.52 -8.12
N TYR A 94 0.53 -12.14 -7.53
CA TYR A 94 0.43 -13.61 -7.38
C TYR A 94 -0.34 -14.31 -8.51
N LEU A 95 -0.61 -13.62 -9.63
CA LEU A 95 -1.39 -14.20 -10.74
C LEU A 95 -0.72 -15.47 -11.28
N GLY A 96 0.63 -15.50 -11.39
CA GLY A 96 1.39 -16.66 -11.86
C GLY A 96 1.12 -17.90 -11.00
N ILE A 97 1.17 -17.77 -9.67
CA ILE A 97 0.88 -18.86 -8.74
C ILE A 97 -0.60 -19.26 -8.84
N CYS A 98 -1.50 -18.28 -8.87
CA CYS A 98 -2.95 -18.54 -8.96
C CYS A 98 -3.35 -19.27 -10.24
N ALA A 99 -2.63 -19.03 -11.35
CA ALA A 99 -2.86 -19.64 -12.65
C ALA A 99 -2.05 -20.94 -12.88
N ASN A 100 -1.33 -21.42 -11.87
CA ASN A 100 -0.45 -22.59 -11.92
C ASN A 100 0.69 -22.47 -12.99
N HIS A 101 1.12 -21.25 -13.27
CA HIS A 101 2.27 -20.98 -14.13
C HIS A 101 3.57 -20.83 -13.34
N ASP A 102 3.47 -20.69 -12.01
CA ASP A 102 4.59 -20.54 -11.09
C ASP A 102 4.33 -21.33 -9.80
N SER A 103 5.38 -21.66 -9.06
CA SER A 103 5.30 -22.33 -7.77
C SER A 103 5.67 -21.38 -6.65
N VAL A 104 5.06 -21.57 -5.47
CA VAL A 104 5.41 -20.84 -4.23
C VAL A 104 6.89 -21.06 -3.86
N ASP A 105 7.45 -22.24 -4.19
CA ASP A 105 8.82 -22.61 -3.86
C ASP A 105 9.83 -22.20 -4.95
N SER A 106 9.41 -21.47 -5.97
CA SER A 106 10.31 -21.00 -7.01
C SER A 106 11.21 -19.87 -6.51
N SER A 107 12.38 -19.70 -7.15
CA SER A 107 13.34 -18.63 -6.82
C SER A 107 12.83 -17.21 -7.05
N HIS A 108 11.64 -17.07 -7.65
CA HIS A 108 10.99 -15.78 -7.86
C HIS A 108 10.36 -15.21 -6.58
N TRP A 109 10.24 -16.01 -5.53
CA TRP A 109 9.58 -15.64 -4.30
C TRP A 109 10.56 -15.67 -3.12
N VAL A 110 10.47 -14.67 -2.29
CA VAL A 110 11.22 -14.56 -1.03
C VAL A 110 10.26 -14.36 0.12
N PRO A 111 10.65 -14.77 1.34
CA PRO A 111 9.88 -14.44 2.53
C PRO A 111 9.69 -12.93 2.64
N ARG A 112 8.45 -12.51 2.83
CA ARG A 112 8.11 -11.11 3.01
C ARG A 112 8.52 -10.65 4.40
N GLU A 113 9.25 -9.55 4.49
CA GLU A 113 9.55 -8.92 5.76
C GLU A 113 8.27 -8.40 6.44
N ARG A 114 8.17 -8.62 7.71
CA ARG A 114 7.08 -8.10 8.54
C ARG A 114 7.32 -6.62 8.82
N HIS A 115 6.23 -5.92 9.06
CA HIS A 115 6.32 -4.52 9.48
C HIS A 115 6.81 -4.46 10.93
N PRO A 116 7.96 -3.81 11.21
CA PRO A 116 8.55 -3.75 12.56
C PRO A 116 7.59 -3.16 13.61
N GLU A 117 6.69 -2.26 13.21
CA GLU A 117 5.69 -1.67 14.09
C GLU A 117 4.65 -2.68 14.63
N LEU A 118 4.59 -3.88 14.08
CA LEU A 118 3.71 -4.94 14.55
C LEU A 118 4.42 -5.91 15.50
N ASP A 119 5.73 -5.78 15.66
CA ASP A 119 6.52 -6.64 16.51
C ASP A 119 6.15 -6.43 17.99
N GLY A 120 5.93 -7.54 18.68
CA GLY A 120 5.57 -7.53 20.09
C GLY A 120 4.13 -7.16 20.41
N LEU A 121 3.28 -6.86 19.41
CA LEU A 121 1.86 -6.70 19.64
C LEU A 121 1.24 -8.06 20.01
N ASN A 122 0.57 -8.11 21.18
CA ASN A 122 -0.08 -9.32 21.73
C ASN A 122 0.86 -10.49 22.06
N GLY A 123 2.16 -10.25 22.23
CA GLY A 123 3.14 -11.31 22.55
C GLY A 123 3.32 -12.34 21.43
N ASP A 124 2.84 -12.06 20.24
CA ASP A 124 2.91 -12.88 19.04
C ASP A 124 3.77 -12.18 17.98
N ASP A 125 4.19 -12.92 17.00
CA ASP A 125 4.98 -12.46 15.85
C ASP A 125 4.24 -11.51 14.90
N GLY A 126 3.13 -10.89 15.33
CA GLY A 126 2.29 -9.99 14.57
C GLY A 126 1.39 -10.68 13.52
N CYS A 127 1.47 -12.01 13.40
CA CYS A 127 0.66 -12.79 12.45
C CYS A 127 -0.85 -12.67 12.68
N ASN A 128 -1.26 -12.40 13.92
CA ASN A 128 -2.66 -12.33 14.30
C ASN A 128 -3.19 -10.89 14.40
N VAL A 129 -2.37 -9.89 14.10
CA VAL A 129 -2.82 -8.49 14.10
C VAL A 129 -3.62 -8.19 12.84
N LEU A 130 -4.82 -7.68 13.02
CA LEU A 130 -5.73 -7.30 11.95
C LEU A 130 -5.55 -5.81 11.62
N THR A 131 -4.64 -5.51 10.70
CA THR A 131 -4.44 -4.14 10.21
C THR A 131 -5.46 -3.77 9.12
N ASN A 132 -5.69 -2.49 8.89
CA ASN A 132 -6.57 -2.01 7.81
C ASN A 132 -6.12 -2.53 6.43
N SER A 133 -4.81 -2.57 6.17
CA SER A 133 -4.25 -3.11 4.93
C SER A 133 -4.55 -4.60 4.77
N ARG A 134 -4.52 -5.37 5.86
CA ARG A 134 -4.84 -6.79 5.88
C ARG A 134 -6.33 -7.04 5.64
N VAL A 135 -7.20 -6.27 6.31
CA VAL A 135 -8.65 -6.32 6.09
C VAL A 135 -8.99 -6.06 4.63
N ARG A 136 -8.46 -4.97 4.06
CA ARG A 136 -8.67 -4.62 2.64
C ARG A 136 -8.17 -5.70 1.69
N CYS A 137 -6.98 -6.25 1.94
CA CYS A 137 -6.42 -7.32 1.13
C CYS A 137 -7.33 -8.56 1.15
N TYR A 138 -7.82 -8.94 2.32
CA TYR A 138 -8.73 -10.07 2.50
C TYR A 138 -10.06 -9.86 1.76
N GLN A 139 -10.68 -8.69 1.92
CA GLN A 139 -11.91 -8.32 1.22
C GLN A 139 -11.73 -8.26 -0.29
N THR A 140 -10.55 -7.85 -0.77
CA THR A 140 -10.25 -7.81 -2.19
C THR A 140 -10.16 -9.21 -2.79
N CYS A 141 -9.37 -10.11 -2.18
CA CYS A 141 -9.23 -11.48 -2.64
C CYS A 141 -8.63 -12.36 -1.53
N LYS A 142 -9.37 -13.40 -1.10
CA LYS A 142 -8.93 -14.32 -0.04
C LYS A 142 -7.62 -15.05 -0.39
N ARG A 143 -7.41 -15.41 -1.66
CA ARG A 143 -6.18 -16.04 -2.14
C ARG A 143 -4.99 -15.08 -2.15
N LEU A 144 -5.20 -13.82 -2.51
CA LEU A 144 -4.19 -12.77 -2.38
C LEU A 144 -3.77 -12.60 -0.91
N HIS A 145 -4.73 -12.58 0.01
CA HIS A 145 -4.47 -12.52 1.44
C HIS A 145 -3.65 -13.73 1.93
N LYS A 146 -3.98 -14.95 1.49
CA LYS A 146 -3.23 -16.16 1.82
C LYS A 146 -1.74 -16.01 1.49
N TYR A 147 -1.41 -15.68 0.23
CA TYR A 147 -0.01 -15.56 -0.17
C TYR A 147 0.71 -14.42 0.54
N ARG A 148 0.04 -13.28 0.70
CA ARG A 148 0.66 -12.08 1.27
C ARG A 148 0.85 -12.11 2.79
N TYR A 149 -0.06 -12.73 3.54
CA TYR A 149 -0.09 -12.64 5.01
C TYR A 149 -0.01 -13.98 5.72
N GLU A 150 -0.37 -15.09 5.11
CA GLU A 150 -0.32 -16.41 5.74
C GLU A 150 0.93 -17.17 5.29
N VAL A 151 1.15 -17.27 3.98
CA VAL A 151 2.40 -17.81 3.41
C VAL A 151 3.52 -16.79 3.54
N ALA A 152 3.17 -15.51 3.54
CA ALA A 152 4.07 -14.35 3.71
C ALA A 152 5.22 -14.35 2.69
N ILE A 153 4.88 -14.31 1.41
CA ILE A 153 5.86 -14.24 0.31
C ILE A 153 5.69 -12.96 -0.49
N GLU A 154 6.79 -12.51 -1.10
CA GLU A 154 6.81 -11.40 -2.06
C GLU A 154 7.78 -11.70 -3.22
N ARG A 155 7.68 -10.97 -4.30
CA ARG A 155 8.57 -11.16 -5.46
C ARG A 155 10.00 -10.72 -5.14
N SER A 156 11.00 -11.56 -5.47
CA SER A 156 12.42 -11.31 -5.21
C SER A 156 13.00 -10.08 -5.94
N ASN A 157 12.36 -9.64 -7.02
CA ASN A 157 12.81 -8.53 -7.87
C ASN A 157 11.77 -7.43 -8.02
N GLU A 158 10.93 -7.22 -7.02
CA GLU A 158 10.05 -6.05 -7.03
C GLU A 158 10.90 -4.81 -6.77
N GLU A 159 11.37 -4.17 -7.85
CA GLU A 159 11.90 -2.81 -7.78
C GLU A 159 10.85 -1.96 -7.09
N THR A 160 11.22 -1.42 -5.93
CA THR A 160 10.34 -0.53 -5.17
C THR A 160 9.90 0.57 -6.11
N ALA A 161 8.60 0.69 -6.39
CA ALA A 161 8.10 1.67 -7.32
C ALA A 161 8.65 3.05 -6.95
N GLU A 162 9.17 3.80 -7.92
CA GLU A 162 9.83 5.09 -7.73
C GLU A 162 9.00 6.06 -6.87
N SER A 163 7.67 5.99 -7.00
CA SER A 163 6.71 6.72 -6.17
C SER A 163 6.74 6.34 -4.69
N LEU A 164 7.00 5.07 -4.36
CA LEU A 164 7.11 4.61 -2.96
C LEU A 164 8.44 5.01 -2.35
N THR A 165 9.52 4.96 -3.13
CA THR A 165 10.84 5.46 -2.72
C THR A 165 10.77 6.95 -2.43
N PHE A 166 10.10 7.72 -3.28
CA PHE A 166 9.87 9.15 -3.05
C PHE A 166 9.05 9.40 -1.78
N GLY A 167 7.96 8.65 -1.57
CA GLY A 167 7.14 8.75 -0.37
C GLY A 167 7.94 8.47 0.91
N ARG A 168 8.82 7.46 0.90
CA ARG A 168 9.68 7.13 2.04
C ARG A 168 10.68 8.24 2.33
N LEU A 169 11.33 8.80 1.31
CA LEU A 169 12.25 9.93 1.46
C LEU A 169 11.58 11.17 2.06
N MET A 170 10.29 11.39 1.77
CA MET A 170 9.52 12.51 2.33
C MET A 170 9.14 12.29 3.81
N HIS A 171 9.13 11.05 4.30
CA HIS A 171 8.88 10.74 5.70
C HIS A 171 10.14 10.77 6.57
N GLU A 172 11.31 10.56 5.98
CA GLU A 172 12.61 10.58 6.65
C GLU A 172 13.23 12.00 6.75
N ALA A 173 12.63 12.99 6.07
CA ALA A 173 13.05 14.41 6.07
C ALA A 173 12.24 15.26 7.07
#